data_521c4f5cdf5ce3cc6e456b0ba0cc87f4
#
_entry.id   521c4f5cdf5ce3cc6e456b0ba0cc87f4
#
_cell.length_a   1.000
_cell.length_b   1.000
_cell.length_c   1.000
_cell.angle_alpha   90.00
_cell.angle_beta   90.00
_cell.angle_gamma   90.00
#
_symmetry.space_group_name_H-M   'P 1'
#
loop_
_entity.id
_entity.type
_entity.pdbx_description
1 polymer ?
#
loop_
_entity_poly.entity_id
_entity_poly.type
_entity_poly.pdbx_seq_one_letter_code
_entity_poly.pdbx_strand_id
1 'polypeptide(L)'
;NLRGARVYFVFKNFYFIKFGVYKGMFKKKKSKYKHVVINKKRYYFFTIDWIDITGDAGHATADEFNKFECSRMVTQAYIFKKTKKFIWTFSSYDTGDEVFSDRNVMPIGCVLKMTKLVF
;
A
#
# COMPACT_ATOMS: atom_id res chain seq x y z
N ASN A 1 -7.19 15.03 4.45
CA ASN A 1 -6.93 15.19 5.84
C ASN A 1 -6.52 13.91 6.53
N LEU A 2 -5.36 13.96 7.16
CA LEU A 2 -4.81 12.77 7.75
C LEU A 2 -4.97 12.70 9.26
N ARG A 3 -5.93 13.45 9.83
CA ARG A 3 -6.12 13.41 11.22
C ARG A 3 -6.37 12.00 11.68
N GLY A 4 -5.69 11.53 12.63
CA GLY A 4 -5.84 10.19 13.12
C GLY A 4 -5.12 9.13 12.32
N ALA A 5 -4.44 9.51 11.27
CA ALA A 5 -3.73 8.55 10.47
C ALA A 5 -2.34 8.30 11.04
N ARG A 6 -1.76 7.18 10.67
CA ARG A 6 -0.40 6.90 11.03
C ARG A 6 0.42 6.78 9.80
N VAL A 7 1.62 7.37 9.85
CA VAL A 7 2.52 7.34 8.71
C VAL A 7 3.57 6.27 8.94
N TYR A 8 3.79 5.43 7.93
CA TYR A 8 4.78 4.38 8.01
C TYR A 8 5.80 4.58 6.90
N PHE A 9 7.08 4.42 7.24
CA PHE A 9 8.11 4.51 6.22
C PHE A 9 8.42 3.12 5.75
N VAL A 10 8.56 3.01 4.47
CA VAL A 10 8.72 1.74 3.90
C VAL A 10 9.87 0.93 4.37
N PHE A 11 10.99 1.53 4.58
CA PHE A 11 12.10 0.73 4.95
C PHE A 11 12.05 0.33 6.41
N LYS A 12 11.06 0.78 7.16
CA LYS A 12 11.01 0.33 8.48
C LYS A 12 10.30 -0.93 8.46
N ASN A 13 10.63 -1.78 9.13
CA ASN A 13 10.00 -2.96 9.09
C ASN A 13 8.87 -3.06 9.72
N PHE A 14 8.27 -3.67 9.57
CA PHE A 14 7.13 -3.73 10.08
C PHE A 14 6.78 -4.86 10.58
N TYR A 15 6.55 -5.05 11.21
CA TYR A 15 6.15 -6.03 11.71
C TYR A 15 5.47 -6.05 12.63
N PHE A 16 5.10 -6.51 13.00
CA PHE A 16 4.34 -6.73 13.59
C PHE A 16 4.38 -7.51 14.54
N ILE A 17 4.17 -7.68 15.08
CA ILE A 17 4.16 -8.14 16.08
C ILE A 17 3.33 -9.08 16.38
N LYS A 18 3.32 -9.64 16.69
CA LYS A 18 2.76 -10.48 16.92
C LYS A 18 2.30 -10.86 18.02
N PHE A 19 1.91 -10.84 18.42
CA PHE A 19 1.47 -11.15 19.43
C PHE A 19 0.55 -12.01 19.43
N GLY A 20 0.17 -12.27 18.95
CA GLY A 20 -0.80 -12.95 18.79
C GLY A 20 -0.91 -14.07 19.59
N VAL A 21 -0.36 -14.14 20.15
CA VAL A 21 -0.34 -15.13 20.87
C VAL A 21 -1.40 -15.49 21.57
N TYR A 22 -2.22 -14.83 21.78
CA TYR A 22 -3.23 -15.19 22.52
C TYR A 22 -4.10 -16.09 21.94
N LYS A 23 -3.71 -16.49 21.07
CA LYS A 23 -4.38 -17.38 20.62
C LYS A 23 -5.72 -17.51 20.57
N GLY A 24 -6.28 -17.39 19.92
CA GLY A 24 -7.57 -17.62 19.72
C GLY A 24 -8.48 -17.37 20.77
N MET A 25 -8.08 -16.97 21.76
CA MET A 25 -8.90 -16.77 22.73
C MET A 25 -9.52 -15.53 22.52
N PHE A 26 -9.09 -14.69 21.70
CA PHE A 26 -9.63 -13.42 21.56
C PHE A 26 -10.39 -13.26 20.35
N LYS A 27 -11.42 -12.48 20.41
CA LYS A 27 -12.11 -12.12 19.23
C LYS A 27 -11.31 -11.02 18.64
N LYS A 28 -11.42 -10.79 17.35
CA LYS A 28 -10.74 -9.72 16.73
C LYS A 28 -11.25 -8.44 17.28
N LYS A 29 -10.39 -7.56 17.70
CA LYS A 29 -10.79 -6.31 18.22
C LYS A 29 -11.20 -5.40 17.13
N LYS A 30 -12.08 -4.48 17.39
CA LYS A 30 -12.41 -3.46 16.45
C LYS A 30 -11.19 -2.60 16.22
N SER A 31 -11.01 -2.14 15.02
CA SER A 31 -9.90 -1.27 14.70
C SER A 31 -10.43 0.07 14.23
N LYS A 32 -9.77 1.15 14.62
CA LYS A 32 -10.14 2.46 14.15
C LYS A 32 -9.63 2.70 12.74
N TYR A 33 -8.72 1.90 12.26
CA TYR A 33 -8.17 2.09 10.94
C TYR A 33 -9.09 1.51 9.88
N LYS A 34 -9.20 2.23 8.77
CA LYS A 34 -10.07 1.82 7.68
C LYS A 34 -9.60 0.48 7.14
N HIS A 35 -10.52 -0.44 6.98
CA HIS A 35 -10.19 -1.77 6.50
C HIS A 35 -11.42 -2.45 5.96
N VAL A 36 -11.24 -3.57 5.31
CA VAL A 36 -12.31 -4.42 4.86
C VAL A 36 -11.99 -5.82 5.34
N VAL A 37 -13.02 -6.59 5.63
CA VAL A 37 -12.84 -7.98 6.03
C VAL A 37 -13.39 -8.85 4.92
N ILE A 38 -12.56 -9.70 4.36
CA ILE A 38 -12.96 -10.60 3.30
C ILE A 38 -12.52 -12.00 3.73
N ASN A 39 -13.49 -12.88 3.82
CA ASN A 39 -13.22 -14.26 4.25
C ASN A 39 -12.43 -14.30 5.55
N LYS A 40 -12.91 -13.55 6.53
CA LYS A 40 -12.34 -13.52 7.87
C LYS A 40 -10.96 -12.91 7.95
N LYS A 41 -10.45 -12.35 6.88
CA LYS A 41 -9.16 -11.71 6.89
C LYS A 41 -9.34 -10.21 6.71
N ARG A 42 -8.55 -9.43 7.47
CA ARG A 42 -8.67 -7.99 7.46
C ARG A 42 -7.61 -7.38 6.56
N TYR A 43 -8.01 -6.45 5.72
CA TYR A 43 -7.10 -5.75 4.82
C TYR A 43 -7.22 -4.26 5.09
N TYR A 44 -6.12 -3.61 5.40
CA TYR A 44 -6.13 -2.19 5.76
C TYR A 44 -5.92 -1.29 4.57
N PHE A 45 -6.49 -0.09 4.66
CA PHE A 45 -6.48 0.87 3.56
C PHE A 45 -5.37 1.90 3.79
N PHE A 46 -4.60 2.15 2.75
CA PHE A 46 -3.48 3.08 2.82
C PHE A 46 -3.49 4.07 1.69
N THR A 47 -2.90 5.23 1.94
CA THR A 47 -2.48 6.13 0.88
C THR A 47 -0.99 5.86 0.71
N ILE A 48 -0.58 5.61 -0.51
CA ILE A 48 0.80 5.28 -0.83
C ILE A 48 1.35 6.32 -1.78
N ASP A 49 2.39 7.03 -1.36
CA ASP A 49 3.10 7.97 -2.23
C ASP A 49 4.27 7.22 -2.83
N TRP A 50 4.37 7.21 -4.13
CA TRP A 50 5.41 6.43 -4.80
C TRP A 50 5.89 7.12 -6.06
N ILE A 51 6.96 6.61 -6.62
CA ILE A 51 7.59 7.18 -7.80
C ILE A 51 7.47 6.18 -8.93
N ASP A 52 6.93 6.65 -10.04
CA ASP A 52 6.80 5.83 -11.22
C ASP A 52 7.92 6.17 -12.20
N ILE A 53 8.33 5.21 -12.98
CA ILE A 53 9.38 5.46 -13.96
C ILE A 53 8.77 6.26 -15.08
N THR A 54 9.61 7.01 -15.76
CA THR A 54 9.20 7.79 -16.92
C THR A 54 10.01 7.31 -18.11
N GLY A 55 9.37 7.09 -19.21
CA GLY A 55 10.04 6.65 -20.40
C GLY A 55 9.54 7.40 -21.61
N ASP A 56 10.42 7.59 -22.59
CA ASP A 56 10.05 8.27 -23.83
C ASP A 56 10.97 7.71 -24.90
N ALA A 57 10.40 7.23 -25.98
CA ALA A 57 11.18 6.65 -27.05
C ALA A 57 11.64 7.69 -28.06
N GLY A 58 11.31 8.96 -27.85
CA GLY A 58 11.68 10.01 -28.79
C GLY A 58 13.13 10.46 -28.62
N HIS A 59 13.45 11.53 -29.30
CA HIS A 59 14.79 12.09 -29.28
C HIS A 59 14.84 13.31 -28.37
N ALA A 60 15.93 13.52 -27.73
CA ALA A 60 16.10 14.67 -26.85
C ALA A 60 17.56 15.10 -26.85
N THR A 61 17.81 16.38 -26.64
CA THR A 61 19.14 16.87 -26.43
C THR A 61 19.56 16.53 -25.00
N ALA A 62 20.82 16.68 -24.69
CA ALA A 62 21.29 16.43 -23.33
C ALA A 62 20.59 17.36 -22.32
N ASP A 63 20.36 18.62 -22.72
CA ASP A 63 19.69 19.55 -21.83
C ASP A 63 18.24 19.12 -21.54
N GLU A 64 17.55 18.67 -22.56
CA GLU A 64 16.18 18.19 -22.37
C GLU A 64 16.18 16.93 -21.54
N PHE A 65 17.13 16.03 -21.80
CA PHE A 65 17.20 14.77 -21.10
C PHE A 65 17.50 14.99 -19.61
N ASN A 66 18.33 15.97 -19.29
CA ASN A 66 18.63 16.28 -17.89
C ASN A 66 17.41 16.73 -17.09
N LYS A 67 16.37 17.17 -17.77
CA LYS A 67 15.15 17.59 -17.08
C LYS A 67 14.13 16.49 -16.96
N PHE A 68 14.47 15.30 -17.46
CA PHE A 68 13.55 14.18 -17.43
C PHE A 68 13.51 13.62 -16.02
N GLU A 69 12.34 13.48 -15.48
CA GLU A 69 12.18 13.06 -14.10
C GLU A 69 11.10 12.01 -13.94
N CYS A 70 11.19 11.24 -12.90
CA CYS A 70 10.16 10.29 -12.57
C CYS A 70 8.90 11.00 -12.09
N SER A 71 7.77 10.36 -12.21
CA SER A 71 6.51 10.94 -11.79
C SER A 71 6.19 10.55 -10.36
N ARG A 72 5.66 11.50 -9.62
CA ARG A 72 5.18 11.19 -8.28
C ARG A 72 3.72 10.80 -8.38
N MET A 73 3.40 9.68 -7.78
CA MET A 73 2.07 9.11 -7.87
C MET A 73 1.51 8.87 -6.49
N VAL A 74 0.19 8.86 -6.39
CA VAL A 74 -0.48 8.53 -5.14
C VAL A 74 -1.49 7.43 -5.44
N THR A 75 -1.42 6.35 -4.70
CA THR A 75 -2.37 5.27 -4.79
C THR A 75 -3.10 5.14 -3.47
N GLN A 76 -4.40 4.99 -3.53
CA GLN A 76 -5.20 4.74 -2.34
C GLN A 76 -5.84 3.38 -2.51
N ALA A 77 -5.50 2.46 -1.67
CA ALA A 77 -5.93 1.08 -1.85
C ALA A 77 -5.74 0.26 -0.59
N TYR A 78 -6.34 -0.92 -0.59
CA TYR A 78 -6.14 -1.87 0.49
C TYR A 78 -4.87 -2.66 0.22
N ILE A 79 -4.16 -2.98 1.28
CA ILE A 79 -2.93 -3.77 1.15
C ILE A 79 -3.31 -5.24 1.24
N PHE A 80 -3.02 -5.96 0.18
CA PHE A 80 -3.27 -7.39 0.16
C PHE A 80 -2.13 -8.14 0.85
N LYS A 81 -0.91 -7.75 0.56
CA LYS A 81 0.26 -8.43 1.07
C LYS A 81 1.47 -7.53 0.92
N LYS A 82 2.44 -7.71 1.78
CA LYS A 82 3.68 -6.96 1.70
C LYS A 82 4.82 -7.89 2.03
N THR A 83 5.87 -7.82 1.26
CA THR A 83 7.10 -8.56 1.54
C THR A 83 8.23 -7.54 1.66
N LYS A 84 9.45 -8.01 1.79
CA LYS A 84 10.58 -7.10 1.85
C LYS A 84 10.80 -6.40 0.53
N LYS A 85 10.31 -6.95 -0.57
CA LYS A 85 10.57 -6.40 -1.88
C LYS A 85 9.37 -5.76 -2.55
N PHE A 86 8.18 -6.19 -2.24
CA PHE A 86 6.99 -5.75 -2.97
C PHE A 86 5.81 -5.47 -2.08
N ILE A 87 4.87 -4.67 -2.59
CA ILE A 87 3.60 -4.42 -1.95
C ILE A 87 2.52 -4.73 -2.97
N TRP A 88 1.54 -5.54 -2.59
CA TRP A 88 0.39 -5.87 -3.43
C TRP A 88 -0.81 -5.11 -2.91
N THR A 89 -1.54 -4.46 -3.80
CA THR A 89 -2.71 -3.67 -3.43
C THR A 89 -3.90 -4.05 -4.27
N PHE A 90 -5.09 -3.75 -3.79
CA PHE A 90 -6.31 -3.89 -4.57
C PHE A 90 -7.28 -2.78 -4.15
N SER A 91 -8.18 -2.41 -5.04
CA SER A 91 -9.16 -1.38 -4.74
C SER A 91 -10.59 -1.89 -4.83
N SER A 92 -10.82 -2.97 -5.55
CA SER A 92 -12.15 -3.55 -5.69
C SER A 92 -12.11 -5.02 -5.35
N TYR A 93 -13.23 -5.55 -4.91
CA TYR A 93 -13.27 -6.94 -4.51
C TYR A 93 -14.68 -7.47 -4.57
N ASP A 94 -14.81 -8.78 -4.77
CA ASP A 94 -16.10 -9.44 -4.74
C ASP A 94 -16.22 -10.08 -3.37
N THR A 95 -17.24 -9.70 -2.64
CA THR A 95 -17.38 -10.17 -1.27
C THR A 95 -17.80 -11.64 -1.20
N GLY A 96 -18.33 -12.17 -2.27
CA GLY A 96 -18.82 -13.55 -2.26
C GLY A 96 -17.75 -14.57 -2.56
N ASP A 97 -16.86 -14.23 -3.48
CA ASP A 97 -15.89 -15.20 -3.95
C ASP A 97 -14.44 -14.92 -3.61
N GLU A 98 -14.19 -13.92 -2.81
CA GLU A 98 -12.81 -13.60 -2.44
C GLU A 98 -11.99 -13.33 -3.69
N VAL A 99 -12.52 -12.55 -4.60
CA VAL A 99 -11.84 -12.18 -5.82
C VAL A 99 -11.45 -10.73 -5.72
N PHE A 100 -10.22 -10.42 -6.07
CA PHE A 100 -9.67 -9.06 -5.95
C PHE A 100 -9.44 -8.46 -7.32
N SER A 101 -9.72 -7.17 -7.45
CA SER A 101 -9.59 -6.45 -8.72
C SER A 101 -8.87 -5.13 -8.52
N ASP A 102 -8.55 -4.46 -9.64
CA ASP A 102 -7.81 -3.21 -9.62
C ASP A 102 -6.57 -3.40 -8.77
N ARG A 103 -5.78 -4.36 -9.18
CA ARG A 103 -4.63 -4.82 -8.43
C ARG A 103 -3.35 -4.21 -8.94
N ASN A 104 -2.45 -3.96 -8.03
CA ASN A 104 -1.11 -3.50 -8.37
C ASN A 104 -0.09 -4.20 -7.52
N VAL A 105 1.09 -4.37 -8.06
CA VAL A 105 2.24 -4.82 -7.30
C VAL A 105 3.31 -3.80 -7.56
N MET A 106 3.89 -3.23 -6.53
CA MET A 106 4.94 -2.25 -6.72
C MET A 106 6.16 -2.59 -5.89
N PRO A 107 7.34 -2.31 -6.42
CA PRO A 107 8.56 -2.54 -5.65
C PRO A 107 8.63 -1.58 -4.47
N ILE A 108 9.10 -2.07 -3.35
CA ILE A 108 9.27 -1.22 -2.18
C ILE A 108 10.18 -0.04 -2.47
N GLY A 109 11.18 -0.24 -3.32
CA GLY A 109 12.11 0.84 -3.66
C GLY A 109 11.45 2.05 -4.32
N CYS A 110 10.26 1.89 -4.87
CA CYS A 110 9.57 3.00 -5.49
C CYS A 110 8.64 3.72 -4.52
N VAL A 111 8.47 3.21 -3.32
CA VAL A 111 7.53 3.78 -2.37
C VAL A 111 8.21 4.80 -1.49
N LEU A 112 7.65 5.99 -1.42
CA LEU A 112 8.18 7.05 -0.58
C LEU A 112 7.58 7.05 0.80
N LYS A 113 6.29 6.81 0.90
CA LYS A 113 5.60 6.90 2.17
C LYS A 113 4.29 6.16 2.11
N MET A 114 3.89 5.53 3.20
CA MET A 114 2.60 4.90 3.32
C MET A 114 1.89 5.48 4.53
N THR A 115 0.63 5.81 4.38
CA THR A 115 -0.16 6.36 5.46
C THR A 115 -1.41 5.51 5.65
N LYS A 116 -1.55 4.93 6.83
CA LYS A 116 -2.70 4.10 7.15
C LYS A 116 -3.82 5.03 7.58
N LEU A 117 -4.97 4.90 6.97
CA LEU A 117 -6.06 5.82 7.23
C LEU A 117 -7.02 5.29 8.27
N VAL A 118 -7.72 6.22 8.94
CA VAL A 118 -8.75 5.81 9.88
C VAL A 118 -10.09 5.91 9.18
N PHE A 119 -11.10 5.24 9.72
CA PHE A 119 -12.43 5.32 9.15
C PHE A 119 -12.98 6.75 9.16
#